data_86561ea566bb382bdc55e9f7047730c5
#
_entry.id   86561ea566bb382bdc55e9f7047730c5
#
_cell.length_a   1.000
_cell.length_b   1.000
_cell.length_c   1.000
_cell.angle_alpha   90.00
_cell.angle_beta   90.00
_cell.angle_gamma   90.00
#
_symmetry.space_group_name_H-M   'P 1'
#
loop_
_entity.id
_entity.type
_entity.pdbx_description
1 polymer ?
#
loop_
_entity_poly.entity_id
_entity_poly.type
_entity_poly.pdbx_seq_one_letter_code
_entity_poly.pdbx_strand_id
1 'polypeptide(L)'
;MNREYHKGYSQELHREMEMLVFGHAGTPLLVFPTSMGKFFEYEDRGMIGVLGGKIERGELQVFCPDGIDGESWYNKSAHPRIRVLRHLHYERYLLHELLPYLRWRNSSGQLIVTGCSFGGYHAVNFAFKHPDLVTHCVSMSGAFDIHQFLDGYYDDDAYFNSPPDYLANMSDDWYLSRYRKMKIVLASGEWDMCLDQNVKLSAVLNGKAVPNWLDIWGDHTGHDWPFWLRMAEKYF
;
A
#
# COMPACT_ATOMS: atom_id res chain seq x y z
N MET A 1 6.97 6.66 -22.93
CA MET A 1 6.90 5.78 -21.75
C MET A 1 6.32 4.43 -22.14
N ASN A 2 6.97 3.32 -21.78
CA ASN A 2 6.42 1.97 -22.00
C ASN A 2 5.22 1.75 -21.10
N ARG A 3 4.10 1.25 -21.64
CA ARG A 3 2.86 0.92 -20.95
C ARG A 3 2.38 -0.45 -21.39
N GLU A 4 2.25 -1.36 -20.45
CA GLU A 4 1.81 -2.73 -20.69
C GLU A 4 0.55 -3.02 -19.89
N TYR A 5 -0.40 -3.73 -20.52
CA TYR A 5 -1.57 -4.28 -19.84
C TYR A 5 -1.42 -5.79 -19.72
N HIS A 6 -1.67 -6.29 -18.53
CA HIS A 6 -1.63 -7.71 -18.22
C HIS A 6 -2.96 -8.15 -17.63
N LYS A 7 -3.40 -9.31 -18.05
CA LYS A 7 -4.57 -10.01 -17.51
C LYS A 7 -4.26 -11.48 -17.38
N GLY A 8 -4.55 -12.06 -16.23
CA GLY A 8 -4.31 -13.46 -15.95
C GLY A 8 -5.21 -14.01 -14.85
N TYR A 9 -5.44 -15.31 -14.88
CA TYR A 9 -6.22 -15.99 -13.85
C TYR A 9 -5.36 -16.21 -12.60
N SER A 10 -5.84 -15.69 -11.45
CA SER A 10 -5.21 -15.94 -10.15
C SER A 10 -5.75 -17.21 -9.52
N GLN A 11 -4.85 -18.12 -9.16
CA GLN A 11 -5.19 -19.35 -8.42
C GLN A 11 -5.55 -19.04 -6.97
N GLU A 12 -4.88 -18.06 -6.35
CA GLU A 12 -5.16 -17.66 -4.96
C GLU A 12 -6.51 -16.97 -4.83
N LEU A 13 -6.93 -16.20 -5.83
CA LEU A 13 -8.17 -15.44 -5.82
C LEU A 13 -9.33 -16.12 -6.54
N HIS A 14 -9.07 -17.17 -7.33
CA HIS A 14 -10.03 -17.86 -8.18
C HIS A 14 -10.82 -16.92 -9.10
N ARG A 15 -10.09 -15.92 -9.68
CA ARG A 15 -10.63 -14.95 -10.63
C ARG A 15 -9.55 -14.40 -11.54
N GLU A 16 -9.96 -13.71 -12.60
CA GLU A 16 -9.03 -12.92 -13.40
C GLU A 16 -8.60 -11.68 -12.62
N MET A 17 -7.30 -11.40 -12.68
CA MET A 17 -6.67 -10.19 -12.17
C MET A 17 -6.05 -9.42 -13.32
N GLU A 18 -6.13 -8.10 -13.22
CA GLU A 18 -5.61 -7.17 -14.22
C GLU A 18 -4.53 -6.29 -13.59
N MET A 19 -3.61 -5.82 -14.42
CA MET A 19 -2.52 -4.96 -13.97
C MET A 19 -2.02 -4.09 -15.13
N LEU A 20 -1.63 -2.86 -14.82
CA LEU A 20 -0.80 -2.03 -15.69
C LEU A 20 0.63 -2.01 -15.20
N VAL A 21 1.57 -2.03 -16.14
CA VAL A 21 3.00 -1.84 -15.86
C VAL A 21 3.51 -0.67 -16.70
N PHE A 22 4.22 0.25 -16.04
CA PHE A 22 4.81 1.41 -16.69
C PHE A 22 6.32 1.42 -16.50
N GLY A 23 7.05 1.70 -17.58
CA GLY A 23 8.51 1.73 -17.56
C GLY A 23 9.15 0.38 -17.92
N HIS A 24 10.48 0.38 -17.96
CA HIS A 24 11.26 -0.74 -18.47
C HIS A 24 12.40 -1.16 -17.53
N ALA A 25 12.73 -0.32 -16.54
CA ALA A 25 13.83 -0.51 -15.60
C ALA A 25 13.64 0.39 -14.36
N GLY A 26 14.56 0.29 -13.42
CA GLY A 26 14.62 1.10 -12.20
C GLY A 26 14.12 0.38 -10.98
N THR A 27 13.86 1.13 -9.91
CA THR A 27 13.31 0.56 -8.68
C THR A 27 11.85 0.20 -8.89
N PRO A 28 11.41 -1.05 -8.63
CA PRO A 28 10.01 -1.42 -8.73
C PRO A 28 9.18 -0.70 -7.67
N LEU A 29 8.09 -0.09 -8.12
CA LEU A 29 7.08 0.58 -7.32
C LEU A 29 5.76 -0.19 -7.43
N LEU A 30 5.39 -0.90 -6.38
CA LEU A 30 4.11 -1.58 -6.28
C LEU A 30 3.06 -0.61 -5.71
N VAL A 31 2.01 -0.39 -6.48
CA VAL A 31 0.94 0.56 -6.16
C VAL A 31 -0.30 -0.19 -5.70
N PHE A 32 -0.82 0.19 -4.55
CA PHE A 32 -2.13 -0.24 -4.09
C PHE A 32 -3.17 0.83 -4.44
N PRO A 33 -4.27 0.48 -5.13
CA PRO A 33 -5.34 1.44 -5.46
C PRO A 33 -6.04 1.96 -4.20
N THR A 34 -6.77 3.06 -4.32
CA THR A 34 -7.61 3.57 -3.22
C THR A 34 -8.80 2.64 -2.94
N SER A 35 -9.66 3.02 -2.00
CA SER A 35 -10.90 2.28 -1.68
C SER A 35 -11.68 1.90 -2.93
N MET A 36 -11.90 0.61 -3.15
CA MET A 36 -12.62 0.09 -4.32
C MET A 36 -11.98 0.44 -5.68
N GLY A 37 -10.77 1.01 -5.65
CA GLY A 37 -10.02 1.42 -6.84
C GLY A 37 -9.57 0.25 -7.69
N LYS A 38 -9.17 0.56 -8.92
CA LYS A 38 -8.79 -0.40 -9.95
C LYS A 38 -7.37 -0.18 -10.43
N PHE A 39 -6.82 -1.18 -11.11
CA PHE A 39 -5.47 -1.18 -11.67
C PHE A 39 -5.13 0.04 -12.54
N PHE A 40 -6.12 0.69 -13.13
CA PHE A 40 -5.95 1.86 -14.02
C PHE A 40 -6.07 3.21 -13.28
N GLU A 41 -6.41 3.22 -11.99
CA GLU A 41 -6.72 4.44 -11.25
C GLU A 41 -5.55 5.44 -11.22
N TYR A 42 -4.32 4.98 -10.99
CA TYR A 42 -3.13 5.84 -10.99
C TYR A 42 -2.88 6.51 -12.35
N GLU A 43 -3.19 5.83 -13.44
CA GLU A 43 -3.13 6.41 -14.79
C GLU A 43 -4.22 7.47 -14.98
N ASP A 44 -5.46 7.10 -14.71
CA ASP A 44 -6.64 7.99 -14.92
C ASP A 44 -6.58 9.26 -14.06
N ARG A 45 -5.98 9.16 -12.88
CA ARG A 45 -5.82 10.27 -11.95
C ARG A 45 -4.56 11.11 -12.18
N GLY A 46 -3.76 10.80 -13.19
CA GLY A 46 -2.57 11.56 -13.55
C GLY A 46 -1.31 11.23 -12.75
N MET A 47 -1.35 10.28 -11.84
CA MET A 47 -0.19 9.90 -11.02
C MET A 47 0.96 9.38 -11.87
N ILE A 48 0.65 8.58 -12.90
CA ILE A 48 1.66 8.10 -13.86
C ILE A 48 2.30 9.26 -14.63
N GLY A 49 1.53 10.30 -14.92
CA GLY A 49 2.06 11.52 -15.55
C GLY A 49 3.08 12.24 -14.66
N VAL A 50 2.79 12.37 -13.35
CA VAL A 50 3.72 12.98 -12.37
C VAL A 50 5.02 12.19 -12.27
N LEU A 51 4.94 10.87 -12.27
CA LEU A 51 6.11 9.97 -12.20
C LEU A 51 6.80 9.79 -13.56
N GLY A 52 6.21 10.28 -14.64
CA GLY A 52 6.58 10.02 -16.03
C GLY A 52 8.06 10.24 -16.33
N GLY A 53 8.61 11.36 -15.86
CA GLY A 53 10.04 11.65 -16.06
C GLY A 53 10.98 10.61 -15.46
N LYS A 54 10.67 10.10 -14.26
CA LYS A 54 11.47 9.04 -13.60
C LYS A 54 11.29 7.69 -14.26
N ILE A 55 10.08 7.40 -14.71
CA ILE A 55 9.75 6.16 -15.44
C ILE A 55 10.50 6.14 -16.79
N GLU A 56 10.52 7.24 -17.53
CA GLU A 56 11.21 7.34 -18.82
C GLU A 56 12.73 7.23 -18.70
N ARG A 57 13.30 7.80 -17.64
CA ARG A 57 14.75 7.64 -17.36
C ARG A 57 15.13 6.27 -16.81
N GLY A 58 14.16 5.37 -16.58
CA GLY A 58 14.43 4.05 -16.01
C GLY A 58 14.85 4.09 -14.53
N GLU A 59 14.41 5.10 -13.79
CA GLU A 59 14.63 5.21 -12.35
C GLU A 59 13.54 4.47 -11.54
N LEU A 60 12.32 4.42 -12.10
CA LEU A 60 11.17 3.71 -11.56
C LEU A 60 10.52 2.81 -12.60
N GLN A 61 10.09 1.62 -12.17
CA GLN A 61 9.15 0.78 -12.91
C GLN A 61 7.91 0.57 -12.05
N VAL A 62 6.73 1.00 -12.53
CA VAL A 62 5.50 1.05 -11.74
C VAL A 62 4.60 -0.12 -12.08
N PHE A 63 4.13 -0.82 -11.06
CA PHE A 63 3.22 -1.96 -11.14
C PHE A 63 1.92 -1.60 -10.42
N CYS A 64 0.82 -1.54 -11.16
CA CYS A 64 -0.51 -1.17 -10.67
C CYS A 64 -1.46 -2.38 -10.79
N PRO A 65 -1.46 -3.33 -9.84
CA PRO A 65 -2.42 -4.43 -9.83
C PRO A 65 -3.82 -3.98 -9.45
N ASP A 66 -4.82 -4.79 -9.83
CA ASP A 66 -6.19 -4.59 -9.40
C ASP A 66 -6.36 -4.81 -7.89
N GLY A 67 -7.28 -4.07 -7.28
CA GLY A 67 -7.75 -4.29 -5.92
C GLY A 67 -8.96 -5.21 -5.87
N ILE A 68 -9.21 -5.81 -4.70
CA ILE A 68 -10.37 -6.67 -4.45
C ILE A 68 -11.23 -6.19 -3.28
N ASP A 69 -11.16 -4.93 -2.92
CA ASP A 69 -11.85 -4.37 -1.76
C ASP A 69 -13.35 -4.67 -1.76
N GLY A 70 -13.99 -4.64 -2.94
CA GLY A 70 -15.40 -4.98 -3.08
C GLY A 70 -15.75 -6.43 -2.74
N GLU A 71 -14.76 -7.33 -2.75
CA GLU A 71 -14.94 -8.73 -2.35
C GLU A 71 -14.45 -9.00 -0.92
N SER A 72 -13.62 -8.10 -0.37
CA SER A 72 -13.05 -8.18 0.98
C SER A 72 -13.67 -7.13 1.90
N TRP A 73 -12.92 -6.14 2.33
CA TRP A 73 -13.30 -5.16 3.35
C TRP A 73 -14.66 -4.48 3.08
N TYR A 74 -14.95 -4.12 1.84
CA TYR A 74 -16.17 -3.42 1.43
C TYR A 74 -17.35 -4.34 1.14
N ASN A 75 -17.19 -5.67 1.23
CA ASN A 75 -18.29 -6.63 1.04
C ASN A 75 -19.22 -6.67 2.27
N LYS A 76 -20.05 -5.64 2.40
CA LYS A 76 -20.99 -5.52 3.54
C LYS A 76 -22.05 -6.63 3.59
N SER A 77 -22.25 -7.41 2.52
CA SER A 77 -23.16 -8.56 2.51
C SER A 77 -22.54 -9.83 3.12
N ALA A 78 -21.20 -9.90 3.20
CA ALA A 78 -20.51 -11.02 3.80
C ALA A 78 -20.24 -10.80 5.29
N HIS A 79 -20.22 -11.90 6.07
CA HIS A 79 -19.77 -11.85 7.45
C HIS A 79 -18.36 -11.31 7.56
N PRO A 80 -17.98 -10.49 8.57
CA PRO A 80 -16.64 -9.88 8.69
C PRO A 80 -15.48 -10.88 8.58
N ARG A 81 -15.61 -12.08 9.17
CA ARG A 81 -14.62 -13.14 9.01
C ARG A 81 -14.34 -13.46 7.53
N ILE A 82 -15.38 -13.51 6.69
CA ILE A 82 -15.21 -13.79 5.25
C ILE A 82 -14.49 -12.63 4.55
N ARG A 83 -14.77 -11.38 4.97
CA ARG A 83 -14.04 -10.19 4.46
C ARG A 83 -12.56 -10.28 4.77
N VAL A 84 -12.20 -10.62 6.02
CA VAL A 84 -10.79 -10.81 6.44
C VAL A 84 -10.14 -11.95 5.67
N LEU A 85 -10.77 -13.12 5.57
CA LEU A 85 -10.24 -14.26 4.82
C LEU A 85 -10.03 -13.92 3.34
N ARG A 86 -10.93 -13.13 2.74
CA ARG A 86 -10.77 -12.70 1.35
C ARG A 86 -9.58 -11.75 1.19
N HIS A 87 -9.35 -10.86 2.16
CA HIS A 87 -8.16 -10.02 2.21
C HIS A 87 -6.88 -10.86 2.33
N LEU A 88 -6.86 -11.91 3.14
CA LEU A 88 -5.72 -12.84 3.23
C LEU A 88 -5.45 -13.58 1.91
N HIS A 89 -6.50 -13.90 1.11
CA HIS A 89 -6.31 -14.43 -0.24
C HIS A 89 -5.64 -13.41 -1.15
N TYR A 90 -5.98 -12.12 -1.01
CA TYR A 90 -5.29 -11.05 -1.75
C TYR A 90 -3.81 -10.94 -1.37
N GLU A 91 -3.49 -11.03 -0.09
CA GLU A 91 -2.11 -11.07 0.37
C GLU A 91 -1.33 -12.25 -0.23
N ARG A 92 -1.94 -13.45 -0.27
CA ARG A 92 -1.32 -14.61 -0.92
C ARG A 92 -1.12 -14.41 -2.43
N TYR A 93 -2.09 -13.81 -3.12
CA TYR A 93 -1.91 -13.42 -4.52
C TYR A 93 -0.70 -12.49 -4.71
N LEU A 94 -0.56 -11.49 -3.86
CA LEU A 94 0.61 -10.60 -3.91
C LEU A 94 1.92 -11.37 -3.73
N LEU A 95 1.97 -12.28 -2.76
CA LEU A 95 3.18 -13.02 -2.41
C LEU A 95 3.54 -14.13 -3.40
N HIS A 96 2.55 -14.89 -3.85
CA HIS A 96 2.81 -16.13 -4.60
C HIS A 96 2.66 -15.96 -6.10
N GLU A 97 1.97 -14.93 -6.57
CA GLU A 97 1.75 -14.70 -8.01
C GLU A 97 2.37 -13.38 -8.48
N LEU A 98 1.99 -12.26 -7.87
CA LEU A 98 2.43 -10.93 -8.32
C LEU A 98 3.91 -10.68 -8.08
N LEU A 99 4.43 -10.91 -6.87
CA LEU A 99 5.84 -10.66 -6.56
C LEU A 99 6.81 -11.56 -7.35
N PRO A 100 6.56 -12.86 -7.55
CA PRO A 100 7.37 -13.68 -8.46
C PRO A 100 7.40 -13.12 -9.87
N TYR A 101 6.24 -12.69 -10.41
CA TYR A 101 6.16 -12.03 -11.71
C TYR A 101 6.96 -10.72 -11.73
N LEU A 102 6.80 -9.86 -10.73
CA LEU A 102 7.53 -8.61 -10.61
C LEU A 102 9.04 -8.84 -10.58
N ARG A 103 9.52 -9.81 -9.80
CA ARG A 103 10.93 -10.17 -9.69
C ARG A 103 11.50 -10.75 -10.98
N TRP A 104 10.69 -11.50 -11.72
CA TRP A 104 11.07 -11.99 -13.05
C TRP A 104 11.21 -10.83 -14.05
N ARG A 105 10.34 -9.83 -13.97
CA ARG A 105 10.35 -8.63 -14.83
C ARG A 105 11.46 -7.63 -14.44
N ASN A 106 11.79 -7.59 -13.16
CA ASN A 106 12.70 -6.61 -12.59
C ASN A 106 13.58 -7.26 -11.51
N SER A 107 14.86 -7.36 -11.80
CA SER A 107 15.85 -8.00 -10.92
C SER A 107 16.37 -7.10 -9.78
N SER A 108 15.80 -5.91 -9.59
CA SER A 108 16.18 -5.05 -8.47
C SER A 108 15.95 -5.76 -7.14
N GLY A 109 16.93 -5.66 -6.23
CA GLY A 109 16.79 -6.11 -4.85
C GLY A 109 15.95 -5.16 -3.98
N GLN A 110 15.45 -4.06 -4.55
CA GLN A 110 14.60 -3.09 -3.87
C GLN A 110 13.15 -3.29 -4.25
N LEU A 111 12.24 -2.92 -3.35
CA LEU A 111 10.81 -2.80 -3.62
C LEU A 111 10.26 -1.62 -2.83
N ILE A 112 9.66 -0.69 -3.55
CA ILE A 112 8.87 0.39 -2.95
C ILE A 112 7.41 -0.03 -3.00
N VAL A 113 6.68 0.14 -1.90
CA VAL A 113 5.22 -0.02 -1.87
C VAL A 113 4.56 1.31 -1.56
N THR A 114 3.44 1.60 -2.22
CA THR A 114 2.74 2.86 -2.04
C THR A 114 1.24 2.74 -2.29
N GLY A 115 0.51 3.71 -1.77
CA GLY A 115 -0.89 3.92 -2.05
C GLY A 115 -1.42 5.17 -1.37
N CYS A 116 -2.58 5.63 -1.84
CA CYS A 116 -3.31 6.75 -1.27
C CYS A 116 -4.53 6.23 -0.50
N SER A 117 -4.94 6.90 0.58
CA SER A 117 -6.15 6.54 1.32
C SER A 117 -6.10 5.08 1.80
N PHE A 118 -7.05 4.25 1.44
CA PHE A 118 -7.07 2.82 1.76
C PHE A 118 -5.94 2.03 1.06
N GLY A 119 -5.45 2.51 -0.09
CA GLY A 119 -4.22 2.01 -0.69
C GLY A 119 -2.99 2.24 0.19
N GLY A 120 -2.97 3.34 0.96
CA GLY A 120 -1.96 3.60 1.99
C GLY A 120 -2.01 2.58 3.13
N TYR A 121 -3.22 2.15 3.54
CA TYR A 121 -3.40 1.04 4.47
C TYR A 121 -2.80 -0.26 3.89
N HIS A 122 -3.16 -0.62 2.66
CA HIS A 122 -2.63 -1.83 2.03
C HIS A 122 -1.09 -1.81 1.95
N ALA A 123 -0.51 -0.68 1.56
CA ALA A 123 0.95 -0.52 1.47
C ALA A 123 1.63 -0.72 2.83
N VAL A 124 1.10 -0.07 3.87
CA VAL A 124 1.60 -0.19 5.25
C VAL A 124 1.42 -1.61 5.78
N ASN A 125 0.22 -2.19 5.65
CA ASN A 125 -0.04 -3.54 6.14
C ASN A 125 0.89 -4.56 5.47
N PHE A 126 1.06 -4.48 4.15
CA PHE A 126 1.96 -5.35 3.40
C PHE A 126 3.42 -5.16 3.83
N ALA A 127 3.90 -3.91 3.94
CA ALA A 127 5.28 -3.61 4.29
C ALA A 127 5.67 -4.11 5.70
N PHE A 128 4.78 -3.95 6.66
CA PHE A 128 5.07 -4.35 8.04
C PHE A 128 4.84 -5.84 8.31
N LYS A 129 4.02 -6.52 7.52
CA LYS A 129 3.90 -7.99 7.57
C LYS A 129 5.08 -8.68 6.86
N HIS A 130 5.64 -8.07 5.80
CA HIS A 130 6.70 -8.63 4.96
C HIS A 130 7.91 -7.68 4.84
N PRO A 131 8.55 -7.31 5.98
CA PRO A 131 9.60 -6.30 5.98
C PRO A 131 10.93 -6.75 5.36
N ASP A 132 11.07 -8.02 5.06
CA ASP A 132 12.19 -8.59 4.31
C ASP A 132 12.04 -8.40 2.79
N LEU A 133 10.83 -8.09 2.33
CA LEU A 133 10.51 -7.89 0.91
C LEU A 133 10.51 -6.41 0.51
N VAL A 134 10.26 -5.51 1.46
CA VAL A 134 10.00 -4.08 1.21
C VAL A 134 11.15 -3.23 1.73
N THR A 135 11.68 -2.37 0.87
CA THR A 135 12.74 -1.41 1.26
C THR A 135 12.19 -0.02 1.58
N HIS A 136 11.10 0.37 0.94
CA HIS A 136 10.47 1.67 1.15
C HIS A 136 8.94 1.52 1.20
N CYS A 137 8.31 2.17 2.16
CA CYS A 137 6.86 2.28 2.28
C CYS A 137 6.47 3.76 2.28
N VAL A 138 5.68 4.17 1.28
CA VAL A 138 5.17 5.54 1.16
C VAL A 138 3.66 5.49 1.20
N SER A 139 3.07 5.94 2.30
CA SER A 139 1.62 6.02 2.48
C SER A 139 1.18 7.48 2.40
N MET A 140 0.28 7.80 1.50
CA MET A 140 -0.30 9.13 1.33
C MET A 140 -1.74 9.11 1.83
N SER A 141 -2.02 9.86 2.90
CA SER A 141 -3.35 9.91 3.55
C SER A 141 -3.87 8.54 3.98
N GLY A 142 -3.01 7.69 4.54
CA GLY A 142 -3.34 6.30 4.86
C GLY A 142 -4.52 6.17 5.83
N ALA A 143 -5.52 5.35 5.46
CA ALA A 143 -6.72 5.06 6.26
C ALA A 143 -6.53 3.73 6.99
N PHE A 144 -5.90 3.75 8.17
CA PHE A 144 -5.41 2.54 8.85
C PHE A 144 -6.45 1.86 9.75
N ASP A 145 -7.58 2.50 10.06
CA ASP A 145 -8.62 1.91 10.89
C ASP A 145 -9.55 1.00 10.09
N ILE A 146 -9.37 -0.31 10.26
CA ILE A 146 -10.21 -1.35 9.64
C ILE A 146 -11.40 -1.79 10.49
N HIS A 147 -11.52 -1.33 11.74
CA HIS A 147 -12.60 -1.76 12.64
C HIS A 147 -13.99 -1.45 12.08
N GLN A 148 -14.12 -0.37 11.27
CA GLN A 148 -15.36 -0.02 10.57
C GLN A 148 -15.85 -1.11 9.59
N PHE A 149 -15.02 -2.05 9.21
CA PHE A 149 -15.36 -3.16 8.32
C PHE A 149 -15.68 -4.47 9.07
N LEU A 150 -15.52 -4.49 10.39
CA LEU A 150 -15.58 -5.71 11.18
C LEU A 150 -16.91 -5.90 11.92
N ASP A 151 -17.78 -4.89 11.98
CA ASP A 151 -19.11 -4.96 12.61
C ASP A 151 -19.06 -5.57 14.04
N GLY A 152 -17.98 -5.28 14.78
CA GLY A 152 -17.71 -5.83 16.12
C GLY A 152 -17.05 -7.21 16.17
N TYR A 153 -16.86 -7.87 15.02
CA TYR A 153 -16.06 -9.10 14.94
C TYR A 153 -14.57 -8.78 15.01
N TYR A 154 -13.81 -9.56 15.79
CA TYR A 154 -12.36 -9.40 15.88
C TYR A 154 -11.70 -10.71 16.30
N ASP A 155 -10.80 -11.22 15.46
CA ASP A 155 -10.01 -12.42 15.69
C ASP A 155 -8.52 -12.14 15.38
N ASP A 156 -7.67 -13.17 15.50
CA ASP A 156 -6.25 -13.06 15.22
C ASP A 156 -5.98 -12.62 13.77
N ASP A 157 -6.76 -13.07 12.80
CA ASP A 157 -6.62 -12.68 11.41
C ASP A 157 -6.94 -11.19 11.22
N ALA A 158 -7.98 -10.67 11.90
CA ALA A 158 -8.28 -9.24 11.91
C ALA A 158 -7.19 -8.44 12.63
N TYR A 159 -6.71 -8.92 13.78
CA TYR A 159 -5.64 -8.29 14.54
C TYR A 159 -4.36 -8.12 13.72
N PHE A 160 -3.88 -9.18 13.07
CA PHE A 160 -2.67 -9.13 12.25
C PHE A 160 -2.86 -8.41 10.90
N ASN A 161 -4.04 -7.89 10.61
CA ASN A 161 -4.32 -7.00 9.49
C ASN A 161 -4.71 -5.57 9.92
N SER A 162 -4.57 -5.25 11.22
CA SER A 162 -4.72 -3.91 11.77
C SER A 162 -3.35 -3.35 12.20
N PRO A 163 -2.61 -2.63 11.33
CA PRO A 163 -1.29 -2.12 11.67
C PRO A 163 -1.21 -1.35 12.99
N PRO A 164 -2.19 -0.47 13.35
CA PRO A 164 -2.16 0.20 14.64
C PRO A 164 -2.17 -0.76 15.83
N ASP A 165 -2.85 -1.90 15.72
CA ASP A 165 -3.01 -2.85 16.83
C ASP A 165 -1.78 -3.74 16.99
N TYR A 166 -1.37 -4.45 15.92
CA TYR A 166 -0.25 -5.39 16.06
C TYR A 166 1.10 -4.69 16.22
N LEU A 167 1.30 -3.51 15.62
CA LEU A 167 2.55 -2.76 15.79
C LEU A 167 2.70 -2.20 17.20
N ALA A 168 1.62 -1.80 17.86
CA ALA A 168 1.65 -1.35 19.24
C ALA A 168 2.21 -2.43 20.18
N ASN A 169 1.92 -3.70 19.89
CA ASN A 169 2.37 -4.86 20.68
C ASN A 169 3.62 -5.54 20.12
N MET A 170 4.16 -5.09 18.99
CA MET A 170 5.32 -5.70 18.35
C MET A 170 6.55 -5.64 19.25
N SER A 171 7.14 -6.79 19.53
CA SER A 171 8.37 -6.93 20.35
C SER A 171 9.40 -7.87 19.73
N ASP A 172 9.09 -8.50 18.59
CA ASP A 172 9.98 -9.42 17.90
C ASP A 172 11.12 -8.66 17.20
N ASP A 173 12.36 -8.97 17.58
CA ASP A 173 13.56 -8.32 17.04
C ASP A 173 13.78 -8.60 15.55
N TRP A 174 13.30 -9.73 15.03
CA TRP A 174 13.37 -10.03 13.60
C TRP A 174 12.60 -8.99 12.78
N TYR A 175 11.39 -8.62 13.22
CA TYR A 175 10.58 -7.58 12.62
C TYR A 175 11.15 -6.18 12.87
N LEU A 176 11.40 -5.83 14.13
CA LEU A 176 11.84 -4.50 14.52
C LEU A 176 13.18 -4.11 13.86
N SER A 177 14.12 -5.05 13.71
CA SER A 177 15.39 -4.79 13.04
C SER A 177 15.23 -4.48 11.55
N ARG A 178 14.21 -5.03 10.89
CA ARG A 178 13.88 -4.77 9.49
C ARG A 178 13.12 -3.47 9.32
N TYR A 179 12.15 -3.20 10.19
CA TYR A 179 11.44 -1.92 10.20
C TYR A 179 12.41 -0.74 10.33
N ARG A 180 13.45 -0.86 11.17
CA ARG A 180 14.48 0.18 11.33
C ARG A 180 15.33 0.43 10.09
N LYS A 181 15.37 -0.50 9.14
CA LYS A 181 16.11 -0.38 7.87
C LYS A 181 15.21 0.11 6.73
N MET A 182 13.90 -0.02 6.87
CA MET A 182 12.92 0.41 5.88
C MET A 182 12.81 1.94 5.89
N LYS A 183 12.73 2.55 4.72
CA LYS A 183 12.35 3.97 4.61
C LYS A 183 10.83 4.07 4.67
N ILE A 184 10.31 4.78 5.66
CA ILE A 184 8.88 4.87 5.92
C ILE A 184 8.47 6.34 5.84
N VAL A 185 7.53 6.65 4.94
CA VAL A 185 6.89 7.96 4.82
C VAL A 185 5.39 7.80 5.09
N LEU A 186 4.89 8.57 6.05
CA LEU A 186 3.47 8.72 6.35
C LEU A 186 3.11 10.17 6.05
N ALA A 187 2.52 10.43 4.90
CA ALA A 187 2.15 11.78 4.49
C ALA A 187 0.64 11.99 4.66
N SER A 188 0.25 13.16 5.15
CA SER A 188 -1.16 13.55 5.29
C SER A 188 -1.30 15.07 5.25
N GLY A 189 -2.47 15.56 4.91
CA GLY A 189 -2.77 16.99 4.96
C GLY A 189 -3.30 17.41 6.33
N GLU A 190 -3.18 18.70 6.66
CA GLU A 190 -3.74 19.28 7.89
C GLU A 190 -5.27 19.20 7.95
N TRP A 191 -5.94 19.16 6.78
CA TRP A 191 -7.40 19.02 6.64
C TRP A 191 -7.83 17.62 6.18
N ASP A 192 -6.91 16.67 6.27
CA ASP A 192 -7.16 15.30 5.87
C ASP A 192 -7.92 14.54 6.98
N MET A 193 -9.02 13.90 6.60
CA MET A 193 -9.82 13.08 7.53
C MET A 193 -9.03 11.90 8.14
N CYS A 194 -7.92 11.48 7.52
CA CYS A 194 -7.05 10.43 8.00
C CYS A 194 -5.84 10.94 8.79
N LEU A 195 -5.70 12.26 9.02
CA LEU A 195 -4.55 12.84 9.70
C LEU A 195 -4.28 12.18 11.06
N ASP A 196 -5.31 12.06 11.89
CA ASP A 196 -5.19 11.45 13.22
C ASP A 196 -4.67 10.02 13.18
N GLN A 197 -5.07 9.24 12.17
CA GLN A 197 -4.61 7.85 12.01
C GLN A 197 -3.12 7.81 11.65
N ASN A 198 -2.66 8.73 10.80
CA ASN A 198 -1.25 8.84 10.41
C ASN A 198 -0.38 9.30 11.59
N VAL A 199 -0.84 10.29 12.38
CA VAL A 199 -0.17 10.74 13.60
C VAL A 199 -0.05 9.61 14.63
N LYS A 200 -1.14 8.88 14.88
CA LYS A 200 -1.16 7.75 15.83
C LYS A 200 -0.22 6.62 15.39
N LEU A 201 -0.23 6.25 14.11
CA LEU A 201 0.68 5.22 13.60
C LEU A 201 2.14 5.65 13.72
N SER A 202 2.47 6.90 13.37
CA SER A 202 3.81 7.45 13.56
C SER A 202 4.24 7.42 15.03
N ALA A 203 3.35 7.75 15.96
CA ALA A 203 3.63 7.69 17.40
C ALA A 203 3.92 6.24 17.86
N VAL A 204 3.16 5.26 17.37
CA VAL A 204 3.42 3.83 17.64
C VAL A 204 4.81 3.42 17.14
N LEU A 205 5.17 3.78 15.91
CA LEU A 205 6.48 3.48 15.34
C LEU A 205 7.62 4.13 16.12
N ASN A 206 7.46 5.40 16.50
CA ASN A 206 8.43 6.11 17.34
C ASN A 206 8.60 5.45 18.71
N GLY A 207 7.51 4.99 19.34
CA GLY A 207 7.55 4.23 20.60
C GLY A 207 8.30 2.90 20.49
N LYS A 208 8.44 2.34 19.28
CA LYS A 208 9.24 1.13 18.99
C LYS A 208 10.65 1.45 18.45
N ALA A 209 11.07 2.72 18.49
CA ALA A 209 12.32 3.18 17.88
C ALA A 209 12.47 2.78 16.41
N VAL A 210 11.37 2.85 15.66
CA VAL A 210 11.32 2.65 14.20
C VAL A 210 11.31 4.02 13.53
N PRO A 211 12.40 4.41 12.84
CA PRO A 211 12.46 5.68 12.14
C PRO A 211 11.37 5.79 11.08
N ASN A 212 10.63 6.89 11.11
CA ASN A 212 9.62 7.18 10.10
C ASN A 212 9.51 8.70 9.89
N TRP A 213 9.12 9.10 8.71
CA TRP A 213 8.88 10.49 8.38
C TRP A 213 7.38 10.74 8.31
N LEU A 214 6.83 11.34 9.38
CA LEU A 214 5.50 11.90 9.36
C LEU A 214 5.57 13.29 8.71
N ASP A 215 5.03 13.43 7.50
CA ASP A 215 5.02 14.68 6.74
C ASP A 215 3.60 15.23 6.68
N ILE A 216 3.32 16.25 7.51
CA ILE A 216 2.02 16.91 7.55
C ILE A 216 2.06 18.14 6.64
N TRP A 217 1.26 18.11 5.58
CA TRP A 217 1.17 19.19 4.59
C TRP A 217 0.15 20.25 5.04
N GLY A 218 0.62 21.49 5.11
CA GLY A 218 -0.22 22.67 5.37
C GLY A 218 -1.02 23.12 4.15
N ASP A 219 -1.37 24.42 4.13
CA ASP A 219 -2.06 25.09 3.02
C ASP A 219 -3.38 24.43 2.63
N HIS A 220 -4.18 24.05 3.64
CA HIS A 220 -5.48 23.43 3.44
C HIS A 220 -5.43 22.10 2.68
N THR A 221 -4.31 21.40 2.75
CA THR A 221 -4.16 20.09 2.13
C THR A 221 -5.17 19.11 2.72
N GLY A 222 -6.03 18.58 1.87
CA GLY A 222 -7.10 17.63 2.22
C GLY A 222 -6.87 16.23 1.68
N HIS A 223 -7.94 15.41 1.69
CA HIS A 223 -7.93 14.01 1.30
C HIS A 223 -8.36 13.84 -0.16
N ASP A 224 -7.50 14.20 -1.13
CA ASP A 224 -7.86 14.12 -2.56
C ASP A 224 -6.62 14.07 -3.47
N TRP A 225 -6.85 13.64 -4.72
CA TRP A 225 -5.84 13.42 -5.75
C TRP A 225 -4.92 14.62 -6.03
N PRO A 226 -5.39 15.87 -6.14
CA PRO A 226 -4.50 17.01 -6.40
C PRO A 226 -3.37 17.14 -5.39
N PHE A 227 -3.64 16.78 -4.13
CA PHE A 227 -2.64 16.80 -3.06
C PHE A 227 -1.72 15.58 -3.15
N TRP A 228 -2.27 14.39 -3.42
CA TRP A 228 -1.47 13.16 -3.57
C TRP A 228 -0.52 13.22 -4.76
N LEU A 229 -0.88 13.90 -5.85
CA LEU A 229 0.01 14.13 -6.99
C LEU A 229 1.24 14.94 -6.56
N ARG A 230 1.06 16.02 -5.78
CA ARG A 230 2.15 16.83 -5.23
C ARG A 230 3.00 16.06 -4.24
N MET A 231 2.38 15.23 -3.40
CA MET A 231 3.07 14.32 -2.48
C MET A 231 3.95 13.31 -3.25
N ALA A 232 3.43 12.69 -4.30
CA ALA A 232 4.17 11.74 -5.12
C ALA A 232 5.39 12.39 -5.79
N GLU A 233 5.26 13.62 -6.31
CA GLU A 233 6.39 14.37 -6.87
C GLU A 233 7.52 14.58 -5.86
N LYS A 234 7.18 14.74 -4.57
CA LYS A 234 8.15 14.93 -3.48
C LYS A 234 8.84 13.64 -3.05
N TYR A 235 8.11 12.51 -3.02
CA TYR A 235 8.61 11.28 -2.39
C TYR A 235 9.24 10.29 -3.36
N PHE A 236 8.92 10.38 -4.62
CA PHE A 236 9.49 9.55 -5.68
C PHE A 236 10.37 10.34 -6.62
#